data_828172aedf2e95509b23228679b8e349
#
_entry.id   828172aedf2e95509b23228679b8e349
#
_cell.length_a   1.000
_cell.length_b   1.000
_cell.length_c   1.000
_cell.angle_alpha   90.00
_cell.angle_beta   90.00
_cell.angle_gamma   90.00
#
_symmetry.space_group_name_H-M   'P 1'
#
loop_
_entity.id
_entity.type
_entity.pdbx_description
1 polymer ?
#
loop_
_entity_poly.entity_id
_entity_poly.type
_entity_poly.pdbx_seq_one_letter_code
_entity_poly.pdbx_strand_id
1 'polypeptide(L)'
;TLVAWTDNGQVRMVPSLINEAAEPYRRRIVHLQSIEKVKDEIGWLLTRSRAHEAFARFLLSVGHSREAFVEYSNAAIVCTLCSDRLWIEGDRCDVPEIHLLSRFLAMHRECVRLAHEDRFLALSYEQSELRKDYLYFTRDERDARRLLDEVWDEMKAWKFGKSS
;
A
#
# COMPACT_ATOMS: atom_id res chain seq x y z
N THR A 1 -11.82 15.34 19.04
CA THR A 1 -11.21 15.11 20.36
C THR A 1 -10.92 13.62 20.56
N LEU A 2 -9.67 13.26 20.52
CA LEU A 2 -9.22 11.92 20.83
C LEU A 2 -9.24 11.75 22.35
N VAL A 3 -10.20 11.01 22.88
CA VAL A 3 -10.15 10.57 24.28
C VAL A 3 -9.39 9.25 24.29
N ALA A 4 -8.13 9.32 24.64
CA ALA A 4 -7.33 8.15 24.89
C ALA A 4 -7.78 7.51 26.20
N TRP A 5 -8.22 6.28 26.14
CA TRP A 5 -8.56 5.50 27.32
C TRP A 5 -7.42 4.51 27.60
N THR A 6 -6.97 4.48 28.84
CA THR A 6 -5.91 3.56 29.24
C THR A 6 -6.51 2.34 29.94
N ASP A 7 -6.40 1.18 29.32
CA ASP A 7 -6.70 -0.11 29.94
C ASP A 7 -5.40 -0.86 30.11
N ASN A 8 -5.05 -1.18 31.36
CA ASN A 8 -3.81 -1.92 31.70
C ASN A 8 -2.53 -1.32 31.09
N GLY A 9 -2.43 0.01 31.02
CA GLY A 9 -1.27 0.70 30.45
C GLY A 9 -1.23 0.75 28.93
N GLN A 10 -2.24 0.19 28.25
CA GLN A 10 -2.38 0.33 26.80
C GLN A 10 -3.40 1.41 26.45
N VAL A 11 -2.99 2.33 25.58
CA VAL A 11 -3.88 3.35 25.07
C VAL A 11 -4.81 2.71 24.03
N ARG A 12 -6.10 2.66 24.35
CA ARG A 12 -7.13 2.23 23.40
C ARG A 12 -8.01 3.41 23.01
N MET A 13 -8.28 3.54 21.72
CA MET A 13 -9.21 4.56 21.24
C MET A 13 -10.64 4.02 21.29
N VAL A 14 -11.57 4.86 21.72
CA VAL A 14 -13.00 4.54 21.66
C VAL A 14 -13.41 4.44 20.18
N PRO A 15 -14.18 3.41 19.76
CA PRO A 15 -14.53 3.20 18.34
C PRO A 15 -15.11 4.40 17.63
N SER A 16 -15.95 5.21 18.28
CA SER A 16 -16.51 6.44 17.72
C SER A 16 -15.45 7.48 17.37
N LEU A 17 -14.40 7.59 18.18
CA LEU A 17 -13.30 8.52 17.97
C LEU A 17 -12.34 8.02 16.88
N ILE A 18 -12.17 6.71 16.76
CA ILE A 18 -11.41 6.11 15.66
C ILE A 18 -12.08 6.47 14.33
N ASN A 19 -13.41 6.38 14.25
CA ASN A 19 -14.15 6.75 13.04
C ASN A 19 -13.99 8.24 12.70
N GLU A 20 -14.06 9.14 13.69
CA GLU A 20 -13.81 10.56 13.47
C GLU A 20 -12.39 10.84 13.00
N ALA A 21 -11.41 10.22 13.61
CA ALA A 21 -9.99 10.38 13.23
C ALA A 21 -9.70 9.76 11.84
N ALA A 22 -10.43 8.73 11.45
CA ALA A 22 -10.32 8.09 10.12
C ALA A 22 -10.97 8.92 9.01
N GLU A 23 -11.92 9.77 9.32
CA GLU A 23 -12.73 10.51 8.33
C GLU A 23 -11.90 11.35 7.36
N PRO A 24 -10.87 12.11 7.77
CA PRO A 24 -10.03 12.85 6.83
C PRO A 24 -9.36 11.96 5.78
N TYR A 25 -8.93 10.77 6.17
CA TYR A 25 -8.32 9.81 5.26
C TYR A 25 -9.33 9.27 4.25
N ARG A 26 -10.53 8.89 4.71
CA ARG A 26 -11.62 8.41 3.84
C ARG A 26 -12.06 9.49 2.84
N ARG A 27 -12.22 10.72 3.29
CA ARG A 27 -12.59 11.85 2.43
C ARG A 27 -11.57 12.08 1.33
N ARG A 28 -10.29 12.02 1.67
CA ARG A 28 -9.23 12.19 0.69
C ARG A 28 -9.27 11.10 -0.38
N ILE A 29 -9.45 9.85 0.03
CA ILE A 29 -9.54 8.71 -0.90
C ILE A 29 -10.74 8.87 -1.82
N VAL A 30 -11.92 9.15 -1.26
CA VAL A 30 -13.15 9.34 -2.03
C VAL A 30 -13.02 10.53 -2.98
N HIS A 31 -12.45 11.64 -2.53
CA HIS A 31 -12.21 12.81 -3.37
C HIS A 31 -11.30 12.46 -4.57
N LEU A 32 -10.19 11.78 -4.33
CA LEU A 32 -9.28 11.38 -5.39
C LEU A 32 -9.93 10.42 -6.38
N GLN A 33 -10.78 9.51 -5.91
CA GLN A 33 -11.51 8.58 -6.78
C GLN A 33 -12.59 9.27 -7.61
N SER A 34 -13.13 10.39 -7.14
CA SER A 34 -14.22 11.12 -7.80
C SER A 34 -13.77 12.05 -8.92
N ILE A 35 -12.46 12.24 -9.10
CA ILE A 35 -11.93 13.12 -10.14
C ILE A 35 -12.13 12.46 -11.51
N GLU A 36 -12.96 13.08 -12.36
CA GLU A 36 -13.32 12.53 -13.67
C GLU A 36 -12.32 12.88 -14.78
N LYS A 37 -11.72 14.05 -14.71
CA LYS A 37 -10.76 14.53 -15.71
C LYS A 37 -9.40 14.75 -15.08
N VAL A 38 -8.48 13.86 -15.38
CA VAL A 38 -7.12 13.90 -14.85
C VAL A 38 -6.15 14.19 -15.97
N LYS A 39 -5.36 15.25 -15.85
CA LYS A 39 -4.31 15.61 -16.81
C LYS A 39 -3.08 14.74 -16.66
N ASP A 40 -2.67 14.48 -15.42
CA ASP A 40 -1.56 13.60 -15.05
C ASP A 40 -2.11 12.36 -14.35
N GLU A 41 -2.45 11.34 -15.14
CA GLU A 41 -3.06 10.11 -14.64
C GLU A 41 -2.11 9.33 -13.74
N ILE A 42 -0.83 9.31 -14.05
CA ILE A 42 0.18 8.59 -13.27
C ILE A 42 0.39 9.28 -11.93
N GLY A 43 0.57 10.58 -11.92
CA GLY A 43 0.65 11.36 -10.68
C GLY A 43 -0.58 11.22 -9.80
N TRP A 44 -1.76 11.17 -10.41
CA TRP A 44 -3.02 10.94 -9.72
C TRP A 44 -3.07 9.54 -9.09
N LEU A 45 -2.68 8.50 -9.82
CA LEU A 45 -2.64 7.13 -9.31
C LEU A 45 -1.63 7.00 -8.16
N LEU A 46 -0.45 7.60 -8.28
CA LEU A 46 0.53 7.63 -7.19
C LEU A 46 -0.01 8.35 -5.95
N THR A 47 -0.72 9.45 -6.14
CA THR A 47 -1.36 10.18 -5.03
C THR A 47 -2.42 9.32 -4.36
N ARG A 48 -3.21 8.58 -5.14
CA ARG A 48 -4.16 7.61 -4.60
C ARG A 48 -3.48 6.50 -3.80
N SER A 49 -2.41 5.93 -4.34
CA SER A 49 -1.64 4.90 -3.64
C SER A 49 -1.12 5.41 -2.29
N ARG A 50 -0.57 6.63 -2.27
CA ARG A 50 -0.09 7.27 -1.04
C ARG A 50 -1.20 7.55 -0.04
N ALA A 51 -2.39 7.92 -0.52
CA ALA A 51 -3.55 8.14 0.34
C ALA A 51 -4.00 6.85 1.03
N HIS A 52 -4.04 5.73 0.30
CA HIS A 52 -4.33 4.41 0.88
C HIS A 52 -3.26 3.98 1.89
N GLU A 53 -1.99 4.20 1.57
CA GLU A 53 -0.89 3.90 2.50
C GLU A 53 -0.99 4.71 3.79
N ALA A 54 -1.24 6.01 3.69
CA ALA A 54 -1.40 6.87 4.86
C ALA A 54 -2.55 6.40 5.76
N PHE A 55 -3.67 6.04 5.15
CA PHE A 55 -4.82 5.50 5.87
C PHE A 55 -4.48 4.15 6.52
N ALA A 56 -3.80 3.26 5.81
CA ALA A 56 -3.36 1.97 6.34
C ALA A 56 -2.45 2.14 7.57
N ARG A 57 -1.49 3.06 7.51
CA ARG A 57 -0.61 3.36 8.64
C ARG A 57 -1.38 3.88 9.85
N PHE A 58 -2.34 4.76 9.62
CA PHE A 58 -3.22 5.25 10.68
C PHE A 58 -3.99 4.08 11.32
N LEU A 59 -4.65 3.25 10.51
CA LEU A 59 -5.43 2.11 10.98
C LEU A 59 -4.57 1.14 11.78
N LEU A 60 -3.35 0.88 11.33
CA LEU A 60 -2.42 0.02 12.03
C LEU A 60 -2.02 0.62 13.40
N SER A 61 -1.81 1.92 13.46
CA SER A 61 -1.44 2.62 14.70
C SER A 61 -2.53 2.56 15.77
N VAL A 62 -3.79 2.41 15.38
CA VAL A 62 -4.93 2.28 16.29
C VAL A 62 -5.39 0.83 16.48
N GLY A 63 -4.63 -0.14 15.99
CA GLY A 63 -4.89 -1.55 16.20
C GLY A 63 -5.89 -2.19 15.23
N HIS A 64 -6.27 -1.50 14.15
CA HIS A 64 -7.19 -2.01 13.13
C HIS A 64 -6.44 -2.71 12.00
N SER A 65 -5.80 -3.83 12.32
CA SER A 65 -4.92 -4.56 11.40
C SER A 65 -5.64 -5.08 10.15
N ARG A 66 -6.88 -5.55 10.28
CA ARG A 66 -7.65 -6.08 9.15
C ARG A 66 -8.00 -4.99 8.15
N GLU A 67 -8.45 -3.85 8.63
CA GLU A 67 -8.73 -2.69 7.76
C GLU A 67 -7.43 -2.13 7.16
N ALA A 68 -6.34 -2.10 7.93
CA ALA A 68 -5.03 -1.71 7.42
C ALA A 68 -4.56 -2.62 6.28
N PHE A 69 -4.78 -3.92 6.40
CA PHE A 69 -4.47 -4.87 5.32
C PHE A 69 -5.19 -4.51 4.02
N VAL A 70 -6.49 -4.19 4.09
CA VAL A 70 -7.27 -3.80 2.92
C VAL A 70 -6.68 -2.53 2.28
N GLU A 71 -6.33 -1.54 3.08
CA GLU A 71 -5.79 -0.28 2.56
C GLU A 71 -4.37 -0.44 1.99
N TYR A 72 -3.52 -1.25 2.60
CA TYR A 72 -2.22 -1.60 2.01
C TYR A 72 -2.38 -2.36 0.69
N SER A 73 -3.35 -3.28 0.62
CA SER A 73 -3.68 -3.98 -0.64
C SER A 73 -4.11 -3.01 -1.73
N ASN A 74 -4.98 -2.06 -1.39
CA ASN A 74 -5.43 -1.03 -2.32
C ASN A 74 -4.26 -0.17 -2.81
N ALA A 75 -3.37 0.23 -1.90
CA ALA A 75 -2.18 1.01 -2.25
C ALA A 75 -1.29 0.25 -3.25
N ALA A 76 -1.08 -1.04 -3.03
CA ALA A 76 -0.29 -1.88 -3.93
C ALA A 76 -0.97 -2.06 -5.30
N ILE A 77 -2.27 -2.35 -5.32
CA ILE A 77 -3.02 -2.55 -6.56
C ILE A 77 -3.02 -1.28 -7.42
N VAL A 78 -3.16 -0.10 -6.81
CA VAL A 78 -3.06 1.16 -7.54
C VAL A 78 -1.68 1.34 -8.17
N CYS A 79 -0.61 0.85 -7.56
CA CYS A 79 0.72 0.85 -8.19
C CYS A 79 0.78 -0.01 -9.45
N THR A 80 0.08 -1.13 -9.50
CA THR A 80 0.02 -1.95 -10.73
C THR A 80 -0.69 -1.21 -11.86
N LEU A 81 -1.74 -0.46 -11.56
CA LEU A 81 -2.43 0.39 -12.53
C LEU A 81 -1.49 1.49 -13.08
N CYS A 82 -0.66 2.07 -12.24
CA CYS A 82 0.38 3.01 -12.67
C CYS A 82 1.36 2.36 -13.66
N SER A 83 1.81 1.17 -13.36
CA SER A 83 2.73 0.42 -14.23
C SER A 83 2.11 0.15 -15.60
N ASP A 84 0.86 -0.28 -15.63
CA ASP A 84 0.12 -0.50 -16.87
C ASP A 84 0.02 0.77 -17.71
N ARG A 85 -0.22 1.91 -17.07
CA ARG A 85 -0.31 3.21 -17.74
C ARG A 85 1.03 3.68 -18.30
N LEU A 86 2.12 3.43 -17.59
CA LEU A 86 3.47 3.71 -18.08
C LEU A 86 3.76 2.98 -19.40
N TRP A 87 3.35 1.73 -19.52
CA TRP A 87 3.50 0.95 -20.74
C TRP A 87 2.70 1.52 -21.92
N ILE A 88 1.51 2.06 -21.64
CA ILE A 88 0.63 2.63 -22.66
C ILE A 88 1.12 4.02 -23.12
N GLU A 89 1.56 4.86 -22.19
CA GLU A 89 1.92 6.25 -22.46
C GLU A 89 3.39 6.44 -22.88
N GLY A 90 4.22 5.43 -22.73
CA GLY A 90 5.62 5.46 -23.13
C GLY A 90 6.44 6.50 -22.35
N ASP A 91 7.28 7.27 -23.06
CA ASP A 91 8.28 8.17 -22.47
C ASP A 91 7.72 9.43 -21.81
N ARG A 92 6.41 9.53 -21.65
CA ARG A 92 5.76 10.74 -21.09
C ARG A 92 5.75 10.79 -19.57
N CYS A 93 6.32 9.80 -18.90
CA CYS A 93 6.30 9.75 -17.45
C CYS A 93 7.69 9.94 -16.87
N ASP A 94 7.79 10.90 -15.93
CA ASP A 94 9.01 11.18 -15.19
C ASP A 94 9.26 10.22 -14.02
N VAL A 95 8.32 9.29 -13.75
CA VAL A 95 8.44 8.33 -12.65
C VAL A 95 9.04 7.04 -13.18
N PRO A 96 10.26 6.65 -12.72
CA PRO A 96 10.84 5.38 -13.11
C PRO A 96 9.99 4.19 -12.67
N GLU A 97 9.84 3.20 -13.55
CA GLU A 97 9.10 1.97 -13.26
C GLU A 97 9.61 1.27 -12.00
N ILE A 98 10.91 1.35 -11.74
CA ILE A 98 11.53 0.77 -10.54
C ILE A 98 10.94 1.33 -9.24
N HIS A 99 10.56 2.62 -9.21
CA HIS A 99 9.92 3.21 -8.03
C HIS A 99 8.51 2.67 -7.80
N LEU A 100 7.77 2.37 -8.87
CA LEU A 100 6.45 1.76 -8.77
C LEU A 100 6.54 0.33 -8.24
N LEU A 101 7.49 -0.45 -8.74
CA LEU A 101 7.75 -1.81 -8.27
C LEU A 101 8.20 -1.81 -6.81
N SER A 102 9.06 -0.87 -6.44
CA SER A 102 9.52 -0.70 -5.06
C SER A 102 8.34 -0.43 -4.11
N ARG A 103 7.44 0.47 -4.49
CA ARG A 103 6.24 0.75 -3.71
C ARG A 103 5.31 -0.45 -3.62
N PHE A 104 5.08 -1.12 -4.75
CA PHE A 104 4.27 -2.34 -4.78
C PHE A 104 4.81 -3.39 -3.81
N LEU A 105 6.10 -3.67 -3.85
CA LEU A 105 6.73 -4.65 -2.98
C LEU A 105 6.66 -4.23 -1.50
N ALA A 106 6.83 -2.95 -1.21
CA ALA A 106 6.71 -2.45 0.16
C ALA A 106 5.30 -2.66 0.73
N MET A 107 4.27 -2.34 -0.05
CA MET A 107 2.88 -2.53 0.37
C MET A 107 2.52 -4.02 0.46
N HIS A 108 2.97 -4.82 -0.50
CA HIS A 108 2.80 -6.28 -0.49
C HIS A 108 3.42 -6.89 0.76
N ARG A 109 4.63 -6.47 1.11
CA ARG A 109 5.32 -6.93 2.31
C ARG A 109 4.53 -6.66 3.59
N GLU A 110 3.95 -5.46 3.72
CA GLU A 110 3.11 -5.12 4.87
C GLU A 110 1.88 -6.03 4.95
N CYS A 111 1.26 -6.33 3.80
CA CYS A 111 0.13 -7.25 3.73
C CYS A 111 0.53 -8.68 4.17
N VAL A 112 1.66 -9.18 3.69
CA VAL A 112 2.16 -10.51 4.06
C VAL A 112 2.49 -10.56 5.55
N ARG A 113 3.11 -9.52 6.09
CA ARG A 113 3.41 -9.42 7.52
C ARG A 113 2.14 -9.50 8.37
N LEU A 114 1.11 -8.76 8.01
CA LEU A 114 -0.17 -8.79 8.70
C LEU A 114 -0.86 -10.16 8.55
N ALA A 115 -0.77 -10.77 7.39
CA ALA A 115 -1.34 -12.09 7.12
C ALA A 115 -0.68 -13.20 7.96
N HIS A 116 0.60 -13.07 8.30
CA HIS A 116 1.27 -14.02 9.20
C HIS A 116 0.72 -14.00 10.62
N GLU A 117 0.19 -12.86 11.05
CA GLU A 117 -0.33 -12.68 12.41
C GLU A 117 -1.83 -12.96 12.54
N ASP A 118 -2.55 -13.06 11.43
CA ASP A 118 -4.00 -13.22 11.42
C ASP A 118 -4.43 -14.23 10.35
N ARG A 119 -4.95 -15.36 10.79
CA ARG A 119 -5.40 -16.45 9.91
C ARG A 119 -6.46 -16.00 8.91
N PHE A 120 -7.37 -15.12 9.31
CA PHE A 120 -8.37 -14.56 8.41
C PHE A 120 -7.70 -13.75 7.27
N LEU A 121 -6.69 -12.96 7.60
CA LEU A 121 -5.94 -12.21 6.61
C LEU A 121 -5.11 -13.11 5.70
N ALA A 122 -4.58 -14.21 6.23
CA ALA A 122 -3.85 -15.19 5.41
C ALA A 122 -4.76 -15.80 4.33
N LEU A 123 -6.00 -16.17 4.70
CA LEU A 123 -6.98 -16.67 3.74
C LEU A 123 -7.39 -15.60 2.72
N SER A 124 -7.60 -14.38 3.19
CA SER A 124 -7.92 -13.25 2.31
C SER A 124 -6.79 -12.97 1.32
N TYR A 125 -5.54 -13.02 1.78
CA TYR A 125 -4.37 -12.83 0.92
C TYR A 125 -4.29 -13.89 -0.19
N GLU A 126 -4.51 -15.16 0.13
CA GLU A 126 -4.44 -16.25 -0.84
C GLU A 126 -5.44 -16.10 -1.99
N GLN A 127 -6.58 -15.46 -1.72
CA GLN A 127 -7.63 -15.23 -2.72
C GLN A 127 -7.57 -13.83 -3.34
N SER A 128 -6.61 -13.01 -2.95
CA SER A 128 -6.55 -11.59 -3.33
C SER A 128 -5.97 -11.36 -4.72
N GLU A 129 -6.37 -10.26 -5.33
CA GLU A 129 -5.74 -9.74 -6.54
C GLU A 129 -4.28 -9.37 -6.30
N LEU A 130 -3.94 -8.94 -5.11
CA LEU A 130 -2.57 -8.62 -4.71
C LEU A 130 -1.63 -9.82 -4.90
N ARG A 131 -2.05 -11.00 -4.47
CA ARG A 131 -1.27 -12.22 -4.66
C ARG A 131 -1.14 -12.59 -6.14
N LYS A 132 -2.21 -12.43 -6.90
CA LYS A 132 -2.20 -12.67 -8.35
C LYS A 132 -1.23 -11.74 -9.06
N ASP A 133 -1.26 -10.45 -8.73
CA ASP A 133 -0.35 -9.46 -9.29
C ASP A 133 1.10 -9.76 -8.92
N TYR A 134 1.35 -10.10 -7.66
CA TYR A 134 2.69 -10.50 -7.21
C TYR A 134 3.20 -11.72 -7.97
N LEU A 135 2.38 -12.75 -8.14
CA LEU A 135 2.75 -13.94 -8.89
C LEU A 135 2.96 -13.65 -10.38
N TYR A 136 2.16 -12.76 -10.94
CA TYR A 136 2.33 -12.32 -12.32
C TYR A 136 3.70 -11.67 -12.53
N PHE A 137 4.08 -10.73 -11.67
CA PHE A 137 5.39 -10.06 -11.76
C PHE A 137 6.58 -10.98 -11.49
N THR A 138 6.38 -12.08 -10.78
CA THR A 138 7.47 -13.00 -10.41
C THR A 138 7.54 -14.27 -11.28
N ARG A 139 6.53 -14.50 -12.13
CA ARG A 139 6.25 -15.84 -12.67
C ARG A 139 7.10 -16.29 -13.85
N ASP A 140 7.32 -15.48 -14.87
CA ASP A 140 7.70 -16.03 -16.18
C ASP A 140 8.87 -15.35 -16.89
N GLU A 141 9.36 -14.26 -16.39
CA GLU A 141 10.47 -13.58 -17.02
C GLU A 141 11.63 -13.42 -16.04
N ARG A 142 12.76 -14.02 -16.41
CA ARG A 142 14.01 -13.89 -15.66
C ARG A 142 14.34 -12.42 -15.37
N ASP A 143 14.05 -11.54 -16.33
CA ASP A 143 14.36 -10.12 -16.20
C ASP A 143 13.43 -9.43 -15.22
N ALA A 144 12.14 -9.75 -15.23
CA ALA A 144 11.19 -9.23 -14.23
C ALA A 144 11.53 -9.71 -12.83
N ARG A 145 11.86 -10.99 -12.69
CA ARG A 145 12.28 -11.56 -11.40
C ARG A 145 13.57 -10.94 -10.90
N ARG A 146 14.55 -10.75 -11.78
CA ARG A 146 15.80 -10.10 -11.44
C ARG A 146 15.55 -8.65 -11.00
N LEU A 147 14.73 -7.92 -11.72
CA LEU A 147 14.35 -6.54 -11.38
C LEU A 147 13.67 -6.48 -10.02
N LEU A 148 12.76 -7.39 -9.74
CA LEU A 148 12.08 -7.47 -8.45
C LEU A 148 13.07 -7.77 -7.32
N ASP A 149 14.02 -8.67 -7.54
CA ASP A 149 15.06 -9.00 -6.57
C ASP A 149 15.98 -7.79 -6.33
N GLU A 150 16.37 -7.08 -7.38
CA GLU A 150 17.17 -5.85 -7.28
C GLU A 150 16.44 -4.77 -6.47
N VAL A 151 15.16 -4.54 -6.77
CA VAL A 151 14.33 -3.58 -6.03
C VAL A 151 14.18 -4.00 -4.57
N TRP A 152 14.01 -5.27 -4.33
CA TRP A 152 13.92 -5.82 -2.98
C TRP A 152 15.20 -5.62 -2.18
N ASP A 153 16.34 -5.89 -2.80
CA ASP A 153 17.66 -5.69 -2.19
C ASP A 153 17.93 -4.21 -1.95
N GLU A 154 17.55 -3.35 -2.89
CA GLU A 154 17.65 -1.90 -2.74
C GLU A 154 16.80 -1.39 -1.58
N MET A 155 15.58 -1.89 -1.43
CA MET A 155 14.71 -1.54 -0.32
C MET A 155 15.29 -1.98 1.03
N LYS A 156 15.86 -3.16 1.10
CA LYS A 156 16.54 -3.65 2.30
C LYS A 156 17.73 -2.77 2.65
N ALA A 157 18.56 -2.43 1.67
CA ALA A 157 19.70 -1.56 1.85
C ALA A 157 19.25 -0.17 2.32
N TRP A 158 18.18 0.37 1.74
CA TRP A 158 17.62 1.65 2.15
C TRP A 158 17.05 1.63 3.56
N LYS A 159 16.39 0.55 3.95
CA LYS A 159 15.76 0.41 5.27
C LYS A 159 16.75 0.09 6.38
N PHE A 160 17.79 -0.68 6.08
CA PHE A 160 18.73 -1.20 7.06
C PHE A 160 20.17 -0.68 6.91
N GLY A 161 20.57 -0.28 5.71
CA GLY A 161 21.94 0.12 5.40
C GLY A 161 22.35 1.49 5.92
N LYS A 162 21.40 2.36 6.27
CA LYS A 162 21.69 3.69 6.82
C LYS A 162 21.88 3.71 8.32
N SER A 163 21.70 2.60 8.97
CA SER A 163 21.91 2.46 10.40
C SER A 163 23.36 2.11 10.78
N SER A 164 24.20 1.98 9.78
CA SER A 164 25.63 1.79 9.98
C SER A 164 26.39 3.11 9.94
#